data_73ab2109e83cc1a704033655076817d1
#
_entry.id   73ab2109e83cc1a704033655076817d1
#
_cell.length_a   1.000
_cell.length_b   1.000
_cell.length_c   1.000
_cell.angle_alpha   90.00
_cell.angle_beta   90.00
_cell.angle_gamma   90.00
#
_symmetry.space_group_name_H-M   'P 1'
#
loop_
_entity.id
_entity.type
_entity.pdbx_description
1 polymer ?
#
loop_
_entity_poly.entity_id
_entity_poly.type
_entity_poly.pdbx_seq_one_letter_code
_entity_poly.pdbx_strand_id
1 'polypeptide(L)'
;MYNKPIRQTLKSKKWEKFRDKVMRRHDYLCQESLRYGISTQAEMVHHIFPVSKYPELEFVEWNCLPLTNKKHNTFHDRVNDKVINQGLYWQKKRKKDFEDFFKNQKNEIL
;
A
#
# COMPACT_ATOMS: atom_id res chain seq x y z
N MET A 1 -12.12 -15.15 25.50
CA MET A 1 -12.37 -14.70 24.15
C MET A 1 -11.63 -13.42 23.86
N TYR A 2 -10.99 -13.32 22.74
CA TYR A 2 -10.29 -12.11 22.34
C TYR A 2 -11.27 -11.02 21.89
N ASN A 3 -11.21 -9.87 22.51
CA ASN A 3 -12.01 -8.71 22.13
C ASN A 3 -11.10 -7.68 21.48
N LYS A 4 -11.47 -7.25 20.30
CA LYS A 4 -10.73 -6.17 19.63
C LYS A 4 -10.85 -4.89 20.43
N PRO A 5 -9.75 -4.22 20.74
CA PRO A 5 -9.81 -2.94 21.42
C PRO A 5 -10.58 -1.90 20.60
N ILE A 6 -11.20 -0.96 21.28
CA ILE A 6 -11.88 0.18 20.65
C ILE A 6 -10.93 0.91 19.71
N ARG A 7 -9.67 1.04 20.09
CA ARG A 7 -8.62 1.65 19.30
C ARG A 7 -8.49 0.99 17.91
N GLN A 8 -8.59 -0.34 17.85
CA GLN A 8 -8.48 -1.08 16.60
C GLN A 8 -9.69 -0.83 15.69
N THR A 9 -10.88 -0.67 16.27
CA THR A 9 -12.08 -0.31 15.51
C THR A 9 -11.94 1.08 14.89
N LEU A 10 -11.43 2.05 15.66
CA LEU A 10 -11.20 3.41 15.15
C LEU A 10 -10.15 3.41 14.04
N LYS A 11 -9.11 2.59 14.19
CA LYS A 11 -8.08 2.44 13.15
C LYS A 11 -8.67 1.89 11.86
N SER A 12 -9.59 0.92 11.94
CA SER A 12 -10.26 0.37 10.77
C SER A 12 -11.10 1.42 10.04
N LYS A 13 -11.82 2.27 10.76
CA LYS A 13 -12.59 3.37 10.16
C LYS A 13 -11.66 4.40 9.51
N LYS A 14 -10.56 4.74 10.17
CA LYS A 14 -9.56 5.63 9.62
C LYS A 14 -8.99 5.06 8.33
N TRP A 15 -8.69 3.78 8.30
CA TRP A 15 -8.19 3.09 7.12
C TRP A 15 -9.21 3.13 5.99
N GLU A 16 -10.48 2.87 6.26
CA GLU A 16 -11.52 2.89 5.23
C GLU A 16 -11.60 4.25 4.54
N LYS A 17 -11.58 5.35 5.31
CA LYS A 17 -11.61 6.70 4.76
C LYS A 17 -10.39 6.99 3.90
N PHE A 18 -9.22 6.59 4.37
CA PHE A 18 -7.98 6.79 3.65
C PHE A 18 -7.96 5.97 2.36
N ARG A 19 -8.39 4.71 2.44
CA ARG A 19 -8.49 3.81 1.30
C ARG A 19 -9.41 4.38 0.22
N ASP A 20 -10.57 4.90 0.62
CA ASP A 20 -11.51 5.51 -0.33
C ASP A 20 -10.91 6.72 -1.02
N LYS A 21 -10.15 7.52 -0.30
CA LYS A 21 -9.44 8.67 -0.87
C LYS A 21 -8.41 8.22 -1.90
N VAL A 22 -7.62 7.21 -1.58
CA VAL A 22 -6.61 6.64 -2.51
C VAL A 22 -7.30 6.10 -3.76
N MET A 23 -8.37 5.33 -3.59
CA MET A 23 -9.12 4.79 -4.71
C MET A 23 -9.63 5.90 -5.64
N ARG A 24 -10.23 6.94 -5.09
CA ARG A 24 -10.75 8.06 -5.88
C ARG A 24 -9.63 8.75 -6.68
N ARG A 25 -8.48 8.95 -6.07
CA ARG A 25 -7.35 9.62 -6.75
C ARG A 25 -6.82 8.83 -7.92
N HIS A 26 -7.06 7.53 -7.94
CA HIS A 26 -6.64 6.66 -9.03
C HIS A 26 -7.82 6.22 -9.90
N ASP A 27 -8.94 6.93 -9.83
CA ASP A 27 -10.15 6.67 -10.62
C ASP A 27 -10.67 5.24 -10.45
N TYR A 28 -10.42 4.62 -9.28
CA TYR A 28 -10.82 3.25 -8.96
C TYR A 28 -10.24 2.21 -9.91
N LEU A 29 -9.10 2.50 -10.54
CA LEU A 29 -8.48 1.62 -11.52
C LEU A 29 -7.27 0.90 -10.95
N CYS A 30 -7.12 -0.36 -11.36
CA CYS A 30 -5.94 -1.17 -11.03
C CYS A 30 -4.71 -0.58 -11.71
N GLN A 31 -3.76 -0.12 -10.93
CA GLN A 31 -2.58 0.58 -11.44
C GLN A 31 -1.63 -0.36 -12.19
N GLU A 32 -1.55 -1.61 -11.78
CA GLU A 32 -0.74 -2.58 -12.51
C GLU A 32 -1.32 -2.88 -13.89
N SER A 33 -2.64 -3.04 -13.98
CA SER A 33 -3.31 -3.24 -15.28
C SER A 33 -3.10 -2.04 -16.19
N LEU A 34 -3.15 -0.81 -15.63
CA LEU A 34 -2.93 0.41 -16.41
C LEU A 34 -1.52 0.47 -17.03
N ARG A 35 -0.52 -0.09 -16.35
CA ARG A 35 0.85 -0.16 -16.93
C ARG A 35 0.86 -0.86 -18.27
N TYR A 36 -0.08 -1.76 -18.50
CA TYR A 36 -0.21 -2.50 -19.75
C TYR A 36 -1.33 -1.97 -20.63
N GLY A 37 -1.85 -0.78 -20.32
CA GLY A 37 -2.89 -0.14 -21.12
C GLY A 37 -4.28 -0.73 -20.93
N ILE A 38 -4.52 -1.43 -19.83
CA ILE A 38 -5.78 -2.10 -19.56
C ILE A 38 -6.50 -1.39 -18.42
N SER A 39 -7.73 -0.93 -18.66
CA SER A 39 -8.58 -0.32 -17.62
C SER A 39 -9.41 -1.40 -16.94
N THR A 40 -9.06 -1.71 -15.70
CA THR A 40 -9.78 -2.69 -14.89
C THR A 40 -10.03 -2.08 -13.52
N GLN A 41 -11.25 -2.26 -12.99
CA GLN A 41 -11.61 -1.72 -11.69
C GLN A 41 -10.76 -2.35 -10.58
N ALA A 42 -10.20 -1.51 -9.71
CA ALA A 42 -9.47 -1.98 -8.55
C ALA A 42 -10.43 -2.51 -7.49
N GLU A 43 -9.96 -3.50 -6.74
CA GLU A 43 -10.77 -4.16 -5.72
C GLU A 43 -10.20 -3.98 -4.31
N MET A 44 -8.92 -3.61 -4.22
CA MET A 44 -8.25 -3.43 -2.94
C MET A 44 -7.07 -2.47 -3.08
N VAL A 45 -6.54 -2.01 -1.95
CA VAL A 45 -5.34 -1.16 -1.91
C VAL A 45 -4.20 -1.95 -1.30
N HIS A 46 -3.11 -2.03 -2.05
CA HIS A 46 -1.88 -2.72 -1.66
C HIS A 46 -0.88 -1.71 -1.08
N HIS A 47 -0.17 -2.08 -0.02
CA HIS A 47 0.97 -1.31 0.47
C HIS A 47 2.23 -1.75 -0.28
N ILE A 48 2.85 -0.81 -0.99
CA ILE A 48 4.06 -1.10 -1.80
C ILE A 48 5.19 -1.58 -0.90
N PHE A 49 5.45 -0.87 0.19
CA PHE A 49 6.34 -1.32 1.26
C PHE A 49 5.48 -1.81 2.42
N PRO A 50 5.62 -3.09 2.83
CA PRO A 50 4.69 -3.71 3.79
C PRO A 50 4.63 -2.99 5.14
N VAL A 51 3.42 -2.79 5.62
CA VAL A 51 3.16 -2.14 6.92
C VAL A 51 3.74 -2.97 8.07
N SER A 52 3.81 -4.29 7.92
CA SER A 52 4.42 -5.16 8.92
C SER A 52 5.89 -4.80 9.19
N LYS A 53 6.58 -4.28 8.18
CA LYS A 53 7.97 -3.86 8.28
C LYS A 53 8.11 -2.34 8.44
N TYR A 54 7.17 -1.59 7.89
CA TYR A 54 7.20 -0.13 7.84
C TYR A 54 5.86 0.45 8.27
N PRO A 55 5.50 0.31 9.56
CA PRO A 55 4.18 0.77 10.04
C PRO A 55 3.97 2.27 9.83
N GLU A 56 5.04 3.06 9.74
CA GLU A 56 4.98 4.50 9.49
C GLU A 56 4.37 4.81 8.13
N LEU A 57 4.38 3.86 7.19
CA LEU A 57 3.92 4.06 5.82
C LEU A 57 2.47 3.63 5.59
N GLU A 58 1.75 3.29 6.65
CA GLU A 58 0.37 2.79 6.53
C GLU A 58 -0.56 3.80 5.85
N PHE A 59 -0.45 5.08 6.21
CA PHE A 59 -1.32 6.14 5.71
C PHE A 59 -0.59 7.11 4.80
N VAL A 60 0.40 6.62 4.07
CA VAL A 60 1.19 7.42 3.13
C VAL A 60 0.72 7.10 1.71
N GLU A 61 0.21 8.11 0.99
CA GLU A 61 -0.44 7.88 -0.29
C GLU A 61 0.45 7.23 -1.34
N TRP A 62 1.70 7.67 -1.48
CA TRP A 62 2.57 7.07 -2.50
C TRP A 62 2.87 5.60 -2.22
N ASN A 63 2.66 5.14 -0.98
CA ASN A 63 2.86 3.73 -0.60
C ASN A 63 1.62 2.87 -0.86
N CYS A 64 0.54 3.45 -1.36
CA CYS A 64 -0.74 2.78 -1.53
C CYS A 64 -1.07 2.66 -3.00
N LEU A 65 -1.38 1.44 -3.42
CA LEU A 65 -1.55 1.09 -4.82
C LEU A 65 -2.85 0.33 -5.03
N PRO A 66 -3.87 0.95 -5.68
CA PRO A 66 -5.08 0.22 -6.05
C PRO A 66 -4.78 -0.90 -7.04
N LEU A 67 -5.27 -2.09 -6.74
CA LEU A 67 -5.05 -3.29 -7.56
C LEU A 67 -6.31 -4.15 -7.61
N THR A 68 -6.40 -5.03 -8.62
CA THR A 68 -7.32 -6.16 -8.53
C THR A 68 -6.75 -7.19 -7.55
N ASN A 69 -7.61 -8.02 -6.97
CA ASN A 69 -7.17 -9.12 -6.10
C ASN A 69 -6.23 -10.06 -6.83
N LYS A 70 -6.51 -10.33 -8.10
CA LYS A 70 -5.67 -11.19 -8.93
C LYS A 70 -4.25 -10.64 -9.05
N LYS A 71 -4.10 -9.35 -9.37
CA LYS A 71 -2.77 -8.73 -9.48
C LYS A 71 -2.07 -8.69 -8.12
N HIS A 72 -2.80 -8.33 -7.07
CA HIS A 72 -2.23 -8.29 -5.73
C HIS A 72 -1.64 -9.65 -5.32
N ASN A 73 -2.35 -10.74 -5.61
CA ASN A 73 -1.89 -12.07 -5.25
C ASN A 73 -0.59 -12.46 -5.95
N THR A 74 -0.29 -11.89 -7.12
CA THR A 74 0.98 -12.16 -7.81
C THR A 74 2.15 -11.36 -7.24
N PHE A 75 1.88 -10.37 -6.37
CA PHE A 75 2.91 -9.52 -5.79
C PHE A 75 3.56 -10.11 -4.54
N HIS A 76 2.99 -11.17 -3.97
CA HIS A 76 3.43 -11.72 -2.70
C HIS A 76 3.75 -13.21 -2.79
N ASP A 77 4.87 -13.60 -2.19
CA ASP A 77 5.15 -14.98 -1.83
C ASP A 77 4.73 -15.15 -0.38
N ARG A 78 3.56 -15.74 -0.16
CA ARG A 78 2.99 -15.88 1.19
C ARG A 78 3.70 -16.92 2.04
N VAL A 79 4.35 -17.88 1.40
CA VAL A 79 5.09 -18.94 2.10
C VAL A 79 6.34 -18.34 2.77
N ASN A 80 7.05 -17.46 2.06
CA ASN A 80 8.29 -16.83 2.55
C ASN A 80 8.08 -15.40 3.03
N ASP A 81 6.85 -14.90 3.03
CA ASP A 81 6.48 -13.56 3.45
C ASP A 81 7.33 -12.49 2.74
N LYS A 82 7.38 -12.58 1.42
CA LYS A 82 8.17 -11.67 0.59
C LYS A 82 7.33 -11.02 -0.49
N VAL A 83 7.69 -9.79 -0.82
CA VAL A 83 7.20 -9.11 -2.03
C VAL A 83 8.02 -9.63 -3.20
N ILE A 84 7.34 -10.02 -4.28
CA ILE A 84 7.99 -10.62 -5.45
C ILE A 84 7.49 -9.99 -6.75
N ASN A 85 8.14 -10.34 -7.86
CA ASN A 85 7.71 -10.00 -9.23
C ASN A 85 7.43 -8.49 -9.38
N GLN A 86 6.22 -8.14 -9.80
CA GLN A 86 5.83 -6.75 -10.04
C GLN A 86 5.70 -5.94 -8.75
N GLY A 87 5.53 -6.60 -7.61
CA GLY A 87 5.63 -5.92 -6.32
C GLY A 87 6.99 -5.26 -6.13
N LEU A 88 8.05 -5.92 -6.53
CA LEU A 88 9.41 -5.37 -6.50
C LEU A 88 9.59 -4.22 -7.49
N TYR A 89 8.94 -4.29 -8.66
CA TYR A 89 8.93 -3.19 -9.61
C TYR A 89 8.41 -1.90 -8.97
N TRP A 90 7.30 -2.00 -8.25
CA TRP A 90 6.70 -0.83 -7.60
C TRP A 90 7.56 -0.30 -6.47
N GLN A 91 8.23 -1.18 -5.72
CA GLN A 91 9.18 -0.74 -4.69
C GLN A 91 10.35 0.02 -5.31
N LYS A 92 10.88 -0.46 -6.42
CA LYS A 92 11.95 0.22 -7.13
C LYS A 92 11.49 1.59 -7.64
N LYS A 93 10.27 1.66 -8.18
CA LYS A 93 9.69 2.91 -8.67
C LYS A 93 9.55 3.95 -7.57
N ARG A 94 9.24 3.52 -6.35
CA ARG A 94 9.04 4.40 -5.19
C ARG A 94 10.24 4.51 -4.26
N LYS A 95 11.39 4.03 -4.70
CA LYS A 95 12.60 4.04 -3.88
C LYS A 95 12.98 5.43 -3.38
N LYS A 96 12.90 6.43 -4.25
CA LYS A 96 13.23 7.79 -3.86
C LYS A 96 12.25 8.34 -2.83
N ASP A 97 10.95 8.09 -3.00
CA ASP A 97 9.94 8.50 -2.01
C ASP A 97 10.22 7.86 -0.66
N PHE A 98 10.57 6.58 -0.66
CA PHE A 98 10.93 5.84 0.56
C PHE A 98 12.15 6.46 1.24
N GLU A 99 13.21 6.68 0.49
CA GLU A 99 14.44 7.25 1.04
C GLU A 99 14.21 8.66 1.60
N ASP A 100 13.50 9.49 0.86
CA ASP A 100 13.19 10.87 1.29
C ASP A 100 12.33 10.88 2.56
N PHE A 101 11.35 9.98 2.65
CA PHE A 101 10.48 9.90 3.82
C PHE A 101 11.29 9.63 5.09
N PHE A 102 12.16 8.62 5.08
CA PHE A 102 12.93 8.26 6.25
C PHE A 102 14.06 9.26 6.54
N LYS A 103 14.63 9.87 5.52
CA LYS A 103 15.61 10.92 5.69
C LYS A 103 15.01 12.14 6.39
N ASN A 104 13.81 12.55 5.98
CA ASN A 104 13.12 13.71 6.58
C ASN A 104 12.75 13.44 8.03
N GLN A 105 12.36 12.21 8.38
CA GLN A 105 12.08 11.85 9.76
C GLN A 105 13.33 11.96 10.65
N LYS A 106 14.47 11.53 10.15
CA LYS A 106 15.74 11.68 10.88
C LYS A 106 16.06 13.15 11.13
N ASN A 107 15.82 13.99 10.13
CA ASN A 107 16.08 15.43 10.26
C ASN A 107 15.16 16.09 11.28
N GLU A 108 13.93 15.63 11.39
CA GLU A 108 12.97 16.14 12.38
C GLU A 108 13.37 15.78 13.81
N ILE A 109 13.98 14.62 14.00
CA ILE A 109 14.43 14.16 15.32
C ILE A 109 15.64 14.97 15.78
N LEU A 110 16.46 15.43 14.88
CA LEU A 110 17.61 16.26 15.19
C LEU A 110 17.20 17.71 15.43
#